data_b0b07f3d5b33cd80ea4377eddd11c7fd
#
_entry.id   b0b07f3d5b33cd80ea4377eddd11c7fd
#
_cell.length_a   1.000
_cell.length_b   1.000
_cell.length_c   1.000
_cell.angle_alpha   90.00
_cell.angle_beta   90.00
_cell.angle_gamma   90.00
#
_symmetry.space_group_name_H-M   'P 1'
#
loop_
_entity.id
_entity.type
_entity.pdbx_description
1 polymer ?
#
loop_
_entity_poly.entity_id
_entity_poly.type
_entity_poly.pdbx_seq_one_letter_code
_entity_poly.pdbx_strand_id
1 'polypeptide(L)'
;MSIRFDSVTVAYDGDLVLDSLDLTVEPGEVMALLGPSGSGKTTALRAVAGFVRPASGRVFLGGRDVTDLPPYRRGIGMVVQQYALFPHMRVDENVAFGLKARGTARSEVRRRVGEALEMTGMAGWARRHPRELSGGQQQRVAIARALAIRPDVLLLDEPLSALDAQLRSGMLTELARLHRELPEVSMLYVTHDQIEALTLADRIAVMDRARLQACGTPQELYRAPANEFTASFVGGANLLPVTVGSGGVEFAGALVKVDTAEAVAGARATLCVRPHLVGLGAGPNQLTGVVREIQWRGATHRLYVKVGEHDVMADVSELRNPPRRGEEVTLHLAPDDAVLLPAGVSHG
;
A
#
# COMPACT_ATOMS: atom_id res chain seq x y z
N MET A 1 8.84 -8.43 -16.78
CA MET A 1 8.85 -7.22 -17.70
C MET A 1 8.72 -5.97 -16.85
N SER A 2 9.56 -4.90 -17.04
CA SER A 2 9.45 -3.65 -16.30
C SER A 2 8.24 -2.81 -16.72
N ILE A 3 7.71 -1.98 -15.77
CA ILE A 3 6.74 -0.92 -16.04
C ILE A 3 7.43 0.40 -15.73
N ARG A 4 7.38 1.39 -16.64
CA ARG A 4 7.93 2.72 -16.37
C ARG A 4 6.94 3.80 -16.77
N PHE A 5 6.69 4.67 -15.83
CA PHE A 5 6.03 5.96 -16.01
C PHE A 5 7.13 7.02 -16.19
N ASP A 6 7.02 7.83 -17.19
CA ASP A 6 7.95 8.89 -17.54
C ASP A 6 7.16 10.21 -17.60
N SER A 7 7.16 10.93 -16.47
CA SER A 7 6.46 12.20 -16.24
C SER A 7 4.97 12.16 -16.65
N VAL A 8 4.28 11.06 -16.29
CA VAL A 8 2.91 10.81 -16.73
C VAL A 8 1.93 11.72 -16.00
N THR A 9 1.18 12.52 -16.79
CA THR A 9 0.13 13.40 -16.30
C THR A 9 -1.22 12.99 -16.90
N VAL A 10 -2.26 12.92 -16.05
CA VAL A 10 -3.64 12.66 -16.46
C VAL A 10 -4.54 13.72 -15.86
N ALA A 11 -5.38 14.33 -16.70
CA ALA A 11 -6.41 15.30 -16.28
C ALA A 11 -7.76 14.90 -16.84
N TYR A 12 -8.84 15.17 -16.10
CA TYR A 12 -10.22 15.07 -16.54
C TYR A 12 -10.89 16.44 -16.35
N ASP A 13 -11.46 16.97 -17.41
CA ASP A 13 -12.16 18.27 -17.41
C ASP A 13 -11.35 19.44 -16.78
N GLY A 14 -10.02 19.35 -16.87
CA GLY A 14 -9.08 20.32 -16.30
C GLY A 14 -8.54 19.97 -14.91
N ASP A 15 -9.14 19.02 -14.21
CA ASP A 15 -8.68 18.58 -12.90
C ASP A 15 -7.55 17.55 -13.04
N LEU A 16 -6.40 17.83 -12.42
CA LEU A 16 -5.25 16.91 -12.37
C LEU A 16 -5.56 15.73 -11.44
N VAL A 17 -5.55 14.52 -11.99
CA VAL A 17 -5.75 13.27 -11.26
C VAL A 17 -4.45 12.49 -11.12
N LEU A 18 -3.49 12.75 -11.99
CA LEU A 18 -2.11 12.27 -11.91
C LEU A 18 -1.20 13.38 -12.42
N ASP A 19 -0.24 13.81 -11.61
CA ASP A 19 0.65 14.93 -11.91
C ASP A 19 2.08 14.46 -11.98
N SER A 20 2.63 14.43 -13.21
CA SER A 20 4.04 14.17 -13.53
C SER A 20 4.60 12.94 -12.79
N LEU A 21 3.87 11.82 -12.84
CA LEU A 21 4.31 10.58 -12.18
C LEU A 21 5.54 10.00 -12.86
N ASP A 22 6.65 9.93 -12.12
CA ASP A 22 7.85 9.17 -12.45
C ASP A 22 7.95 7.97 -11.52
N LEU A 23 7.82 6.76 -12.07
CA LEU A 23 7.86 5.52 -11.31
C LEU A 23 8.35 4.37 -12.18
N THR A 24 9.23 3.53 -11.64
CA THR A 24 9.68 2.30 -12.29
C THR A 24 9.36 1.10 -11.40
N VAL A 25 8.73 0.08 -12.01
CA VAL A 25 8.56 -1.26 -11.46
C VAL A 25 9.54 -2.18 -12.18
N GLU A 26 10.40 -2.83 -11.43
CA GLU A 26 11.41 -3.72 -12.00
C GLU A 26 10.81 -5.06 -12.47
N PRO A 27 11.51 -5.81 -13.35
CA PRO A 27 11.05 -7.13 -13.76
C PRO A 27 10.89 -8.08 -12.56
N GLY A 28 9.72 -8.71 -12.44
CA GLY A 28 9.41 -9.62 -11.34
C GLY A 28 9.07 -8.95 -10.01
N GLU A 29 9.02 -7.63 -9.94
CA GLU A 29 8.72 -6.86 -8.74
C GLU A 29 7.21 -6.76 -8.48
N VAL A 30 6.81 -6.81 -7.22
CA VAL A 30 5.49 -6.37 -6.74
C VAL A 30 5.59 -4.93 -6.25
N MET A 31 5.05 -3.99 -7.01
CA MET A 31 4.92 -2.59 -6.62
C MET A 31 3.49 -2.31 -6.14
N ALA A 32 3.35 -1.90 -4.88
CA ALA A 32 2.05 -1.42 -4.39
C ALA A 32 1.91 0.10 -4.59
N LEU A 33 0.80 0.54 -5.19
CA LEU A 33 0.37 1.93 -5.15
C LEU A 33 -0.54 2.11 -3.94
N LEU A 34 -0.07 2.83 -2.93
CA LEU A 34 -0.75 3.04 -1.65
C LEU A 34 -1.08 4.52 -1.48
N GLY A 35 -2.25 4.84 -0.94
CA GLY A 35 -2.66 6.23 -0.67
C GLY A 35 -4.16 6.37 -0.42
N PRO A 36 -4.64 7.54 0.00
CA PRO A 36 -6.06 7.79 0.23
C PRO A 36 -6.88 7.70 -1.07
N SER A 37 -8.20 7.64 -0.93
CA SER A 37 -9.11 7.68 -2.07
C SER A 37 -8.91 8.99 -2.84
N GLY A 38 -8.91 8.92 -4.18
CA GLY A 38 -8.70 10.08 -5.04
C GLY A 38 -7.24 10.50 -5.24
N SER A 39 -6.25 9.76 -4.71
CA SER A 39 -4.83 10.11 -4.89
C SER A 39 -4.22 9.76 -6.26
N GLY A 40 -5.00 9.18 -7.19
CA GLY A 40 -4.56 8.90 -8.56
C GLY A 40 -4.14 7.44 -8.83
N LYS A 41 -4.12 6.53 -7.84
CA LYS A 41 -3.66 5.13 -7.96
C LYS A 41 -4.33 4.33 -9.09
N THR A 42 -5.67 4.27 -9.07
CA THR A 42 -6.43 3.58 -10.12
C THR A 42 -6.23 4.23 -11.49
N THR A 43 -6.03 5.55 -11.54
CA THR A 43 -5.73 6.26 -12.79
C THR A 43 -4.35 5.88 -13.32
N ALA A 44 -3.33 5.77 -12.47
CA ALA A 44 -2.00 5.29 -12.85
C ALA A 44 -2.08 3.86 -13.39
N LEU A 45 -2.78 2.96 -12.70
CA LEU A 45 -2.99 1.59 -13.17
C LEU A 45 -3.73 1.55 -14.52
N ARG A 46 -4.79 2.36 -14.69
CA ARG A 46 -5.54 2.46 -15.95
C ARG A 46 -4.72 3.05 -17.09
N ALA A 47 -3.77 3.95 -16.81
CA ALA A 47 -2.82 4.45 -17.80
C ALA A 47 -1.90 3.33 -18.30
N VAL A 48 -1.37 2.45 -17.41
CA VAL A 48 -0.63 1.24 -17.81
C VAL A 48 -1.50 0.28 -18.60
N ALA A 49 -2.75 0.08 -18.17
CA ALA A 49 -3.69 -0.81 -18.83
C ALA A 49 -4.13 -0.31 -20.22
N GLY A 50 -3.98 1.00 -20.50
CA GLY A 50 -4.42 1.62 -21.76
C GLY A 50 -5.90 2.00 -21.81
N PHE A 51 -6.56 2.05 -20.64
CA PHE A 51 -7.94 2.55 -20.52
C PHE A 51 -7.98 4.07 -20.40
N VAL A 52 -6.86 4.69 -20.03
CA VAL A 52 -6.70 6.14 -19.94
C VAL A 52 -5.48 6.53 -20.74
N ARG A 53 -5.60 7.53 -21.59
CA ARG A 53 -4.50 8.14 -22.33
C ARG A 53 -3.95 9.29 -21.50
N PRO A 54 -2.65 9.32 -21.18
CA PRO A 54 -2.01 10.48 -20.56
C PRO A 54 -2.19 11.76 -21.36
N ALA A 55 -2.37 12.89 -20.68
CA ALA A 55 -2.32 14.22 -21.31
C ALA A 55 -0.89 14.61 -21.69
N SER A 56 0.10 14.17 -20.89
CA SER A 56 1.53 14.29 -21.16
C SER A 56 2.30 13.14 -20.53
N GLY A 57 3.58 13.01 -20.90
CA GLY A 57 4.42 11.89 -20.45
C GLY A 57 4.18 10.61 -21.22
N ARG A 58 4.86 9.53 -20.83
CA ARG A 58 4.83 8.23 -21.53
C ARG A 58 4.79 7.06 -20.59
N VAL A 59 4.18 5.96 -21.06
CA VAL A 59 4.15 4.68 -20.36
C VAL A 59 4.92 3.64 -21.17
N PHE A 60 5.84 2.93 -20.50
CA PHE A 60 6.65 1.89 -21.13
C PHE A 60 6.41 0.55 -20.45
N LEU A 61 6.37 -0.52 -21.27
CA LEU A 61 6.35 -1.92 -20.81
C LEU A 61 7.54 -2.64 -21.46
N GLY A 62 8.48 -3.13 -20.64
CA GLY A 62 9.70 -3.79 -21.12
C GLY A 62 10.52 -2.91 -22.08
N GLY A 63 10.60 -1.61 -21.80
CA GLY A 63 11.30 -0.64 -22.64
C GLY A 63 10.54 -0.18 -23.89
N ARG A 64 9.39 -0.82 -24.22
CA ARG A 64 8.54 -0.42 -25.36
C ARG A 64 7.55 0.66 -24.93
N ASP A 65 7.49 1.77 -25.68
CA ASP A 65 6.44 2.77 -25.51
C ASP A 65 5.07 2.17 -25.87
N VAL A 66 4.14 2.18 -24.90
CA VAL A 66 2.79 1.66 -25.05
C VAL A 66 1.72 2.74 -24.87
N THR A 67 2.12 4.01 -24.77
CA THR A 67 1.25 5.14 -24.45
C THR A 67 -0.02 5.17 -25.30
N ASP A 68 0.14 5.03 -26.62
CA ASP A 68 -0.96 5.06 -27.58
C ASP A 68 -1.53 3.68 -27.94
N LEU A 69 -1.02 2.60 -27.36
CA LEU A 69 -1.52 1.27 -27.65
C LEU A 69 -2.83 0.97 -26.90
N PRO A 70 -3.83 0.40 -27.55
CA PRO A 70 -5.06 -0.04 -26.90
C PRO A 70 -4.78 -1.22 -25.94
N PRO A 71 -5.65 -1.46 -24.91
CA PRO A 71 -5.44 -2.47 -23.87
C PRO A 71 -5.09 -3.87 -24.40
N TYR A 72 -5.79 -4.34 -25.44
CA TYR A 72 -5.61 -5.69 -25.99
C TYR A 72 -4.25 -5.91 -26.69
N ARG A 73 -3.48 -4.85 -26.97
CA ARG A 73 -2.15 -4.91 -27.58
C ARG A 73 -1.01 -4.79 -26.57
N ARG A 74 -1.31 -4.59 -25.28
CA ARG A 74 -0.28 -4.38 -24.23
C ARG A 74 0.25 -5.67 -23.60
N GLY A 75 -0.41 -6.82 -23.83
CA GLY A 75 0.06 -8.12 -23.32
C GLY A 75 -0.07 -8.32 -21.80
N ILE A 76 -0.85 -7.48 -21.13
CA ILE A 76 -1.04 -7.47 -19.68
C ILE A 76 -2.22 -8.36 -19.26
N GLY A 77 -2.17 -8.86 -18.00
CA GLY A 77 -3.33 -9.38 -17.26
C GLY A 77 -3.87 -8.30 -16.31
N MET A 78 -5.17 -8.23 -16.13
CA MET A 78 -5.77 -7.27 -15.20
C MET A 78 -6.92 -7.90 -14.41
N VAL A 79 -6.94 -7.61 -13.10
CA VAL A 79 -8.05 -7.89 -12.20
C VAL A 79 -8.60 -6.55 -11.72
N VAL A 80 -9.86 -6.28 -11.99
CA VAL A 80 -10.56 -5.06 -11.57
C VAL A 80 -11.29 -5.29 -10.24
N GLN A 81 -11.60 -4.23 -9.52
CA GLN A 81 -12.17 -4.21 -8.19
C GLN A 81 -13.42 -5.09 -8.01
N GLN A 82 -14.31 -5.14 -9.01
CA GLN A 82 -15.53 -5.97 -8.98
C GLN A 82 -15.35 -7.34 -9.67
N TYR A 83 -14.09 -7.80 -9.86
CA TYR A 83 -13.71 -9.04 -10.53
C TYR A 83 -14.18 -9.15 -12.01
N ALA A 84 -15.28 -8.51 -12.38
CA ALA A 84 -15.88 -8.46 -13.73
C ALA A 84 -15.93 -9.84 -14.42
N LEU A 85 -16.36 -10.87 -13.68
CA LEU A 85 -16.63 -12.17 -14.28
C LEU A 85 -17.88 -12.11 -15.15
N PHE A 86 -17.87 -12.82 -16.27
CA PHE A 86 -19.03 -12.96 -17.14
C PHE A 86 -20.05 -13.87 -16.46
N PRO A 87 -21.23 -13.36 -16.01
CA PRO A 87 -22.15 -14.12 -15.17
C PRO A 87 -22.85 -15.28 -15.91
N HIS A 88 -22.95 -15.19 -17.23
CA HIS A 88 -23.53 -16.20 -18.10
C HIS A 88 -22.55 -17.30 -18.52
N MET A 89 -21.26 -17.15 -18.20
CA MET A 89 -20.21 -18.13 -18.51
C MET A 89 -19.81 -18.90 -17.25
N ARG A 90 -19.45 -20.16 -17.42
CA ARG A 90 -18.86 -20.98 -16.36
C ARG A 90 -17.44 -20.49 -16.04
N VAL A 91 -16.90 -20.99 -14.95
CA VAL A 91 -15.53 -20.68 -14.50
C VAL A 91 -14.48 -20.99 -15.59
N ASP A 92 -14.52 -22.21 -16.17
CA ASP A 92 -13.61 -22.60 -17.24
C ASP A 92 -13.74 -21.72 -18.49
N GLU A 93 -14.96 -21.27 -18.81
CA GLU A 93 -15.24 -20.37 -19.93
C GLU A 93 -14.75 -18.94 -19.68
N ASN A 94 -14.93 -18.44 -18.45
CA ASN A 94 -14.38 -17.16 -18.02
C ASN A 94 -12.86 -17.13 -18.19
N VAL A 95 -12.17 -18.16 -17.69
CA VAL A 95 -10.70 -18.27 -17.78
C VAL A 95 -10.24 -18.44 -19.24
N ALA A 96 -10.99 -19.18 -20.05
CA ALA A 96 -10.70 -19.39 -21.47
C ALA A 96 -10.89 -18.14 -22.34
N PHE A 97 -11.65 -17.14 -21.87
CA PHE A 97 -12.12 -16.02 -22.70
C PHE A 97 -11.00 -15.29 -23.43
N GLY A 98 -9.98 -14.84 -22.68
CA GLY A 98 -8.84 -14.11 -23.24
C GLY A 98 -8.01 -14.93 -24.24
N LEU A 99 -7.86 -16.23 -23.99
CA LEU A 99 -7.18 -17.16 -24.91
C LEU A 99 -7.94 -17.34 -26.22
N LYS A 100 -9.24 -17.53 -26.12
CA LYS A 100 -10.12 -17.65 -27.30
C LYS A 100 -10.12 -16.37 -28.14
N ALA A 101 -10.18 -15.20 -27.49
CA ALA A 101 -10.14 -13.89 -28.16
C ALA A 101 -8.83 -13.67 -28.92
N ARG A 102 -7.73 -14.30 -28.48
CA ARG A 102 -6.42 -14.28 -29.17
C ARG A 102 -6.27 -15.36 -30.24
N GLY A 103 -7.28 -16.16 -30.51
CA GLY A 103 -7.24 -17.24 -31.50
C GLY A 103 -6.35 -18.43 -31.11
N THR A 104 -6.11 -18.63 -29.80
CA THR A 104 -5.29 -19.73 -29.29
C THR A 104 -5.90 -21.08 -29.64
N ALA A 105 -5.07 -22.04 -30.06
CA ALA A 105 -5.50 -23.40 -30.42
C ALA A 105 -6.26 -24.09 -29.27
N ARG A 106 -7.33 -24.85 -29.60
CA ARG A 106 -8.24 -25.46 -28.62
C ARG A 106 -7.53 -26.38 -27.58
N SER A 107 -6.49 -27.10 -27.99
CA SER A 107 -5.69 -27.94 -27.11
C SER A 107 -4.94 -27.09 -26.09
N GLU A 108 -4.33 -26.00 -26.54
CA GLU A 108 -3.57 -25.08 -25.72
C GLU A 108 -4.49 -24.30 -24.75
N VAL A 109 -5.69 -23.90 -25.21
CA VAL A 109 -6.71 -23.29 -24.33
C VAL A 109 -7.04 -24.22 -23.18
N ARG A 110 -7.31 -25.51 -23.46
CA ARG A 110 -7.62 -26.48 -22.40
C ARG A 110 -6.49 -26.64 -21.38
N ARG A 111 -5.24 -26.74 -21.87
CA ARG A 111 -4.06 -26.90 -21.03
C ARG A 111 -3.87 -25.67 -20.12
N ARG A 112 -3.87 -24.45 -20.68
CA ARG A 112 -3.65 -23.22 -19.92
C ARG A 112 -4.78 -22.91 -18.93
N VAL A 113 -6.03 -23.22 -19.29
CA VAL A 113 -7.16 -23.09 -18.37
C VAL A 113 -7.02 -24.02 -17.19
N GLY A 114 -6.63 -25.29 -17.44
CA GLY A 114 -6.37 -26.26 -16.37
C GLY A 114 -5.27 -25.78 -15.43
N GLU A 115 -4.11 -25.40 -15.96
CA GLU A 115 -2.98 -24.87 -15.19
C GLU A 115 -3.37 -23.64 -14.35
N ALA A 116 -4.08 -22.66 -14.93
CA ALA A 116 -4.48 -21.46 -14.21
C ALA A 116 -5.51 -21.76 -13.09
N LEU A 117 -6.42 -22.71 -13.31
CA LEU A 117 -7.38 -23.14 -12.29
C LEU A 117 -6.72 -23.97 -11.18
N GLU A 118 -5.75 -24.80 -11.48
CA GLU A 118 -4.95 -25.53 -10.49
C GLU A 118 -4.14 -24.56 -9.64
N MET A 119 -3.43 -23.62 -10.26
CA MET A 119 -2.61 -22.60 -9.61
C MET A 119 -3.40 -21.75 -8.60
N THR A 120 -4.68 -21.46 -8.89
CA THR A 120 -5.57 -20.69 -8.02
C THR A 120 -6.46 -21.55 -7.12
N GLY A 121 -6.31 -22.88 -7.13
CA GLY A 121 -7.13 -23.81 -6.35
C GLY A 121 -8.58 -23.89 -6.79
N MET A 122 -8.89 -23.54 -8.07
CA MET A 122 -10.25 -23.47 -8.59
C MET A 122 -10.63 -24.63 -9.54
N ALA A 123 -9.77 -25.65 -9.72
CA ALA A 123 -10.02 -26.77 -10.62
C ALA A 123 -11.35 -27.51 -10.34
N GLY A 124 -11.69 -27.73 -9.07
CA GLY A 124 -12.94 -28.37 -8.65
C GLY A 124 -14.22 -27.56 -8.96
N TRP A 125 -14.09 -26.28 -9.25
CA TRP A 125 -15.21 -25.37 -9.55
C TRP A 125 -15.34 -25.03 -11.04
N ALA A 126 -14.56 -25.63 -11.93
CA ALA A 126 -14.46 -25.30 -13.35
C ALA A 126 -15.82 -25.20 -14.06
N ARG A 127 -16.80 -26.05 -13.69
CA ARG A 127 -18.13 -26.12 -14.31
C ARG A 127 -19.19 -25.23 -13.64
N ARG A 128 -18.87 -24.56 -12.53
CA ARG A 128 -19.80 -23.65 -11.81
C ARG A 128 -19.91 -22.31 -12.51
N HIS A 129 -21.01 -21.60 -12.25
CA HIS A 129 -21.19 -20.21 -12.64
C HIS A 129 -20.74 -19.25 -11.52
N PRO A 130 -20.35 -18.00 -11.81
CA PRO A 130 -19.93 -17.02 -10.81
C PRO A 130 -20.90 -16.86 -9.63
N ARG A 131 -22.22 -16.89 -9.88
CA ARG A 131 -23.25 -16.78 -8.84
C ARG A 131 -23.27 -17.92 -7.82
N GLU A 132 -22.60 -19.04 -8.12
CA GLU A 132 -22.49 -20.21 -7.25
C GLU A 132 -21.21 -20.19 -6.40
N LEU A 133 -20.42 -19.10 -6.49
CA LEU A 133 -19.12 -18.94 -5.84
C LEU A 133 -19.17 -17.85 -4.76
N SER A 134 -18.39 -18.05 -3.69
CA SER A 134 -18.12 -16.97 -2.72
C SER A 134 -17.28 -15.86 -3.37
N GLY A 135 -17.24 -14.67 -2.73
CA GLY A 135 -16.44 -13.54 -3.20
C GLY A 135 -14.96 -13.89 -3.38
N GLY A 136 -14.34 -14.59 -2.43
CA GLY A 136 -12.96 -15.04 -2.56
C GLY A 136 -12.73 -16.06 -3.69
N GLN A 137 -13.72 -16.94 -3.96
CA GLN A 137 -13.67 -17.85 -5.10
C GLN A 137 -13.80 -17.10 -6.43
N GLN A 138 -14.69 -16.10 -6.51
CA GLN A 138 -14.82 -15.26 -7.71
C GLN A 138 -13.52 -14.50 -7.99
N GLN A 139 -12.88 -13.99 -6.98
CA GLN A 139 -11.57 -13.33 -7.08
C GLN A 139 -10.50 -14.29 -7.63
N ARG A 140 -10.38 -15.50 -7.08
CA ARG A 140 -9.45 -16.52 -7.59
C ARG A 140 -9.70 -16.87 -9.07
N VAL A 141 -10.94 -16.90 -9.49
CA VAL A 141 -11.30 -17.08 -10.91
C VAL A 141 -10.85 -15.88 -11.75
N ALA A 142 -11.02 -14.66 -11.26
CA ALA A 142 -10.56 -13.45 -11.95
C ALA A 142 -9.02 -13.44 -12.11
N ILE A 143 -8.29 -13.86 -11.06
CA ILE A 143 -6.84 -14.04 -11.12
C ILE A 143 -6.48 -15.14 -12.13
N ALA A 144 -7.12 -16.31 -12.07
CA ALA A 144 -6.91 -17.39 -13.03
C ALA A 144 -7.11 -16.91 -14.46
N ARG A 145 -8.17 -16.14 -14.73
CA ARG A 145 -8.45 -15.54 -16.04
C ARG A 145 -7.32 -14.61 -16.50
N ALA A 146 -6.79 -13.79 -15.60
CA ALA A 146 -5.69 -12.90 -15.90
C ALA A 146 -4.37 -13.65 -16.14
N LEU A 147 -4.09 -14.73 -15.41
CA LEU A 147 -2.89 -15.54 -15.54
C LEU A 147 -2.92 -16.50 -16.75
N ALA A 148 -4.10 -16.98 -17.17
CA ALA A 148 -4.23 -17.95 -18.27
C ALA A 148 -3.58 -17.48 -19.57
N ILE A 149 -3.58 -16.17 -19.83
CA ILE A 149 -2.95 -15.58 -21.02
C ILE A 149 -1.42 -15.47 -20.89
N ARG A 150 -0.83 -15.90 -19.75
CA ARG A 150 0.59 -15.79 -19.40
C ARG A 150 1.11 -14.36 -19.62
N PRO A 151 0.62 -13.39 -18.84
CA PRO A 151 1.05 -12.01 -18.97
C PRO A 151 2.44 -11.84 -18.35
N ASP A 152 3.24 -10.92 -18.90
CA ASP A 152 4.49 -10.48 -18.27
C ASP A 152 4.24 -9.46 -17.14
N VAL A 153 3.06 -8.83 -17.16
CA VAL A 153 2.62 -7.81 -16.19
C VAL A 153 1.20 -8.13 -15.74
N LEU A 154 1.01 -8.16 -14.41
CA LEU A 154 -0.29 -8.33 -13.76
C LEU A 154 -0.69 -7.04 -13.04
N LEU A 155 -1.85 -6.50 -13.38
CA LEU A 155 -2.42 -5.30 -12.78
C LEU A 155 -3.58 -5.70 -11.86
N LEU A 156 -3.54 -5.26 -10.60
CA LEU A 156 -4.52 -5.60 -9.58
C LEU A 156 -5.12 -4.31 -8.99
N ASP A 157 -6.37 -4.01 -9.33
CA ASP A 157 -7.08 -2.78 -8.89
C ASP A 157 -7.96 -3.11 -7.67
N GLU A 158 -7.48 -2.79 -6.46
CA GLU A 158 -8.14 -3.07 -5.18
C GLU A 158 -8.78 -4.48 -5.08
N PRO A 159 -8.02 -5.55 -5.38
CA PRO A 159 -8.61 -6.86 -5.58
C PRO A 159 -9.24 -7.44 -4.30
N LEU A 160 -8.84 -6.98 -3.09
CA LEU A 160 -9.31 -7.52 -1.81
C LEU A 160 -10.35 -6.64 -1.12
N SER A 161 -10.74 -5.50 -1.71
CA SER A 161 -11.62 -4.51 -1.06
C SER A 161 -13.02 -5.03 -0.72
N ALA A 162 -13.52 -6.01 -1.48
CA ALA A 162 -14.85 -6.61 -1.28
C ALA A 162 -14.88 -7.80 -0.31
N LEU A 163 -13.73 -8.17 0.29
CA LEU A 163 -13.60 -9.33 1.18
C LEU A 163 -13.66 -8.93 2.65
N ASP A 164 -14.20 -9.81 3.49
CA ASP A 164 -14.05 -9.72 4.94
C ASP A 164 -12.59 -9.94 5.38
N ALA A 165 -12.27 -9.61 6.64
CA ALA A 165 -10.91 -9.63 7.17
C ALA A 165 -10.24 -11.02 7.11
N GLN A 166 -11.00 -12.09 7.36
CA GLN A 166 -10.46 -13.45 7.35
C GLN A 166 -10.14 -13.93 5.94
N LEU A 167 -11.06 -13.72 5.00
CA LEU A 167 -10.85 -14.05 3.58
C LEU A 167 -9.73 -13.20 2.99
N ARG A 168 -9.64 -11.91 3.37
CA ARG A 168 -8.58 -11.00 2.92
C ARG A 168 -7.20 -11.51 3.32
N SER A 169 -7.00 -11.89 4.59
CA SER A 169 -5.72 -12.45 5.08
C SER A 169 -5.32 -13.72 4.33
N GLY A 170 -6.26 -14.64 4.10
CA GLY A 170 -6.01 -15.84 3.30
C GLY A 170 -5.62 -15.54 1.85
N MET A 171 -6.26 -14.54 1.24
CA MET A 171 -5.97 -14.13 -0.13
C MET A 171 -4.63 -13.41 -0.27
N LEU A 172 -4.20 -12.63 0.72
CA LEU A 172 -2.84 -12.05 0.75
C LEU A 172 -1.77 -13.14 0.73
N THR A 173 -1.94 -14.17 1.57
CA THR A 173 -1.03 -15.33 1.59
C THR A 173 -1.00 -16.03 0.24
N GLU A 174 -2.15 -16.17 -0.41
CA GLU A 174 -2.27 -16.79 -1.73
C GLU A 174 -1.59 -15.95 -2.83
N LEU A 175 -1.79 -14.62 -2.83
CA LEU A 175 -1.11 -13.72 -3.77
C LEU A 175 0.41 -13.74 -3.58
N ALA A 176 0.89 -13.75 -2.33
CA ALA A 176 2.31 -13.88 -2.04
C ALA A 176 2.89 -15.23 -2.50
N ARG A 177 2.11 -16.32 -2.41
CA ARG A 177 2.47 -17.62 -2.96
C ARG A 177 2.58 -17.58 -4.49
N LEU A 178 1.55 -17.05 -5.15
CA LEU A 178 1.50 -16.90 -6.61
C LEU A 178 2.67 -16.07 -7.14
N HIS A 179 3.04 -14.99 -6.45
CA HIS A 179 4.20 -14.19 -6.83
C HIS A 179 5.49 -15.01 -6.79
N ARG A 180 5.72 -15.80 -5.73
CA ARG A 180 6.90 -16.68 -5.64
C ARG A 180 6.93 -17.78 -6.71
N GLU A 181 5.77 -18.27 -7.14
CA GLU A 181 5.66 -19.27 -8.21
C GLU A 181 5.83 -18.66 -9.62
N LEU A 182 5.67 -17.35 -9.75
CA LEU A 182 5.72 -16.60 -11.01
C LEU A 182 6.74 -15.44 -10.95
N PRO A 183 8.03 -15.74 -10.66
CA PRO A 183 9.03 -14.69 -10.41
C PRO A 183 9.31 -13.76 -11.60
N GLU A 184 8.91 -14.18 -12.82
CA GLU A 184 9.06 -13.38 -14.04
C GLU A 184 7.95 -12.34 -14.23
N VAL A 185 6.83 -12.47 -13.48
CA VAL A 185 5.65 -11.61 -13.63
C VAL A 185 5.76 -10.41 -12.71
N SER A 186 5.86 -9.22 -13.28
CA SER A 186 5.79 -7.98 -12.50
C SER A 186 4.34 -7.67 -12.13
N MET A 187 4.12 -7.19 -10.91
CA MET A 187 2.79 -6.87 -10.42
C MET A 187 2.68 -5.40 -10.03
N LEU A 188 1.64 -4.72 -10.50
CA LEU A 188 1.24 -3.41 -10.02
C LEU A 188 -0.06 -3.57 -9.24
N TYR A 189 0.02 -3.37 -7.92
CA TYR A 189 -1.05 -3.63 -6.96
C TYR A 189 -1.58 -2.33 -6.38
N VAL A 190 -2.83 -2.00 -6.63
CA VAL A 190 -3.47 -0.81 -6.05
C VAL A 190 -4.23 -1.21 -4.79
N THR A 191 -3.99 -0.50 -3.71
CA THR A 191 -4.73 -0.65 -2.45
C THR A 191 -4.78 0.66 -1.65
N HIS A 192 -5.75 0.76 -0.75
CA HIS A 192 -5.78 1.75 0.31
C HIS A 192 -5.49 1.13 1.69
N ASP A 193 -5.32 -0.19 1.75
CA ASP A 193 -5.01 -0.93 2.98
C ASP A 193 -3.48 -1.04 3.15
N GLN A 194 -3.00 -0.49 4.27
CA GLN A 194 -1.57 -0.48 4.59
C GLN A 194 -1.03 -1.89 4.84
N ILE A 195 -1.82 -2.76 5.47
CA ILE A 195 -1.41 -4.13 5.81
C ILE A 195 -1.19 -4.92 4.53
N GLU A 196 -2.07 -4.75 3.53
CA GLU A 196 -1.90 -5.37 2.21
C GLU A 196 -0.58 -4.96 1.57
N ALA A 197 -0.31 -3.64 1.49
CA ALA A 197 0.91 -3.12 0.90
C ALA A 197 2.17 -3.57 1.66
N LEU A 198 2.18 -3.47 2.99
CA LEU A 198 3.31 -3.87 3.83
C LEU A 198 3.60 -5.37 3.79
N THR A 199 2.58 -6.20 3.51
CA THR A 199 2.71 -7.67 3.51
C THR A 199 3.12 -8.23 2.15
N LEU A 200 2.63 -7.64 1.06
CA LEU A 200 2.76 -8.21 -0.28
C LEU A 200 3.86 -7.56 -1.11
N ALA A 201 4.10 -6.26 -0.94
CA ALA A 201 4.92 -5.51 -1.88
C ALA A 201 6.43 -5.62 -1.59
N ASP A 202 7.23 -5.71 -2.66
CA ASP A 202 8.68 -5.51 -2.60
C ASP A 202 9.00 -4.03 -2.40
N ARG A 203 8.25 -3.14 -3.09
CA ARG A 203 8.30 -1.69 -2.90
C ARG A 203 6.89 -1.11 -2.92
N ILE A 204 6.73 0.00 -2.21
CA ILE A 204 5.48 0.76 -2.11
C ILE A 204 5.72 2.17 -2.67
N ALA A 205 4.86 2.60 -3.57
CA ALA A 205 4.75 3.99 -4.02
C ALA A 205 3.57 4.65 -3.28
N VAL A 206 3.88 5.57 -2.38
CA VAL A 206 2.90 6.30 -1.58
C VAL A 206 2.42 7.51 -2.37
N MET A 207 1.13 7.58 -2.66
CA MET A 207 0.52 8.63 -3.47
C MET A 207 -0.42 9.51 -2.64
N ASP A 208 -0.36 10.81 -2.85
CA ASP A 208 -1.32 11.77 -2.32
C ASP A 208 -1.53 12.93 -3.31
N ARG A 209 -2.77 13.42 -3.41
CA ARG A 209 -3.10 14.60 -4.24
C ARG A 209 -2.49 14.53 -5.64
N ALA A 210 -2.71 13.42 -6.33
CA ALA A 210 -2.22 13.14 -7.69
C ALA A 210 -0.69 13.01 -7.84
N ARG A 211 0.10 13.05 -6.76
CA ARG A 211 1.57 13.02 -6.78
C ARG A 211 2.15 11.84 -6.02
N LEU A 212 3.32 11.40 -6.44
CA LEU A 212 4.15 10.47 -5.69
C LEU A 212 4.80 11.20 -4.51
N GLN A 213 4.54 10.75 -3.28
CA GLN A 213 5.09 11.34 -2.06
C GLN A 213 6.37 10.66 -1.60
N ALA A 214 6.44 9.34 -1.76
CA ALA A 214 7.59 8.52 -1.43
C ALA A 214 7.53 7.18 -2.16
N CYS A 215 8.68 6.57 -2.41
CA CYS A 215 8.78 5.22 -2.94
C CYS A 215 9.97 4.51 -2.28
N GLY A 216 9.75 3.31 -1.77
CA GLY A 216 10.79 2.51 -1.11
C GLY A 216 10.27 1.16 -0.66
N THR A 217 11.12 0.36 -0.03
CA THR A 217 10.69 -0.90 0.59
C THR A 217 9.72 -0.63 1.75
N PRO A 218 8.85 -1.59 2.11
CA PRO A 218 7.97 -1.47 3.27
C PRO A 218 8.71 -1.04 4.55
N GLN A 219 9.89 -1.61 4.78
CA GLN A 219 10.70 -1.31 5.98
C GLN A 219 11.27 0.11 5.96
N GLU A 220 11.78 0.59 4.82
CA GLU A 220 12.29 1.96 4.67
C GLU A 220 11.19 2.99 4.93
N LEU A 221 10.03 2.85 4.27
CA LEU A 221 8.91 3.78 4.44
C LEU A 221 8.33 3.78 5.85
N TYR A 222 8.41 2.65 6.55
CA TYR A 222 7.96 2.54 7.93
C TYR A 222 8.97 3.11 8.93
N ARG A 223 10.27 2.78 8.80
CA ARG A 223 11.31 3.13 9.79
C ARG A 223 11.93 4.50 9.55
N ALA A 224 12.11 4.89 8.28
CA ALA A 224 12.74 6.14 7.87
C ALA A 224 11.87 6.86 6.82
N PRO A 225 10.64 7.31 7.20
CA PRO A 225 9.75 7.99 6.26
C PRO A 225 10.38 9.29 5.76
N ALA A 226 10.22 9.58 4.46
CA ALA A 226 10.81 10.77 3.84
C ALA A 226 10.11 12.09 4.22
N ASN A 227 8.86 12.03 4.67
CA ASN A 227 8.04 13.18 5.01
C ASN A 227 6.91 12.83 5.99
N GLU A 228 6.27 13.85 6.57
CA GLU A 228 5.19 13.71 7.55
C GLU A 228 3.98 12.94 7.00
N PHE A 229 3.62 13.17 5.73
CA PHE A 229 2.50 12.45 5.11
C PHE A 229 2.77 10.94 5.10
N THR A 230 3.94 10.53 4.62
CA THR A 230 4.34 9.11 4.60
C THR A 230 4.39 8.53 6.01
N ALA A 231 4.96 9.25 6.98
CA ALA A 231 5.03 8.83 8.37
C ALA A 231 3.65 8.60 9.01
N SER A 232 2.72 9.52 8.76
CA SER A 232 1.33 9.44 9.23
C SER A 232 0.56 8.35 8.51
N PHE A 233 0.64 8.31 7.17
CA PHE A 233 -0.15 7.41 6.36
C PHE A 233 0.33 5.96 6.45
N VAL A 234 1.66 5.72 6.50
CA VAL A 234 2.23 4.37 6.66
C VAL A 234 2.51 4.10 8.13
N GLY A 235 1.57 3.44 8.81
CA GLY A 235 1.73 2.99 10.21
C GLY A 235 1.36 3.99 11.30
N GLY A 236 0.75 5.14 10.96
CA GLY A 236 0.13 6.05 11.93
C GLY A 236 1.10 6.59 13.00
N ALA A 237 2.21 7.20 12.60
CA ALA A 237 3.21 7.73 13.55
C ALA A 237 2.67 8.91 14.37
N ASN A 238 3.22 9.09 15.58
CA ASN A 238 3.20 10.38 16.26
C ASN A 238 4.08 11.38 15.48
N LEU A 239 3.53 12.54 15.18
CA LEU A 239 4.23 13.67 14.57
C LEU A 239 4.27 14.81 15.57
N LEU A 240 5.40 14.95 16.27
CA LEU A 240 5.55 15.88 17.37
C LEU A 240 6.35 17.09 16.89
N PRO A 241 5.77 18.32 16.91
CA PRO A 241 6.52 19.52 16.53
C PRO A 241 7.59 19.82 17.55
N VAL A 242 8.83 19.96 17.11
CA VAL A 242 10.00 20.14 17.95
C VAL A 242 10.88 21.29 17.48
N THR A 243 11.72 21.80 18.38
CA THR A 243 12.81 22.72 18.04
C THR A 243 14.15 22.01 18.26
N VAL A 244 15.04 22.07 17.28
CA VAL A 244 16.36 21.42 17.35
C VAL A 244 17.25 22.20 18.33
N GLY A 245 17.77 21.51 19.34
CA GLY A 245 18.63 22.04 20.35
C GLY A 245 20.05 21.43 20.33
N SER A 246 20.91 21.84 21.25
CA SER A 246 22.20 21.21 21.46
C SER A 246 22.04 19.88 22.20
N GLY A 247 22.27 18.76 21.47
CA GLY A 247 22.23 17.40 22.04
C GLY A 247 20.83 16.75 22.06
N GLY A 248 19.89 17.21 21.22
CA GLY A 248 18.56 16.66 21.06
C GLY A 248 17.57 17.69 20.54
N VAL A 249 16.29 17.44 20.80
CA VAL A 249 15.19 18.34 20.42
C VAL A 249 14.36 18.73 21.63
N GLU A 250 13.78 19.91 21.60
CA GLU A 250 12.83 20.37 22.63
C GLU A 250 11.40 20.06 22.20
N PHE A 251 10.67 19.32 23.05
CA PHE A 251 9.25 19.02 22.90
C PHE A 251 8.48 19.32 24.19
N ALA A 252 7.50 20.20 24.14
CA ALA A 252 6.65 20.56 25.29
C ALA A 252 7.43 20.94 26.55
N GLY A 253 8.60 21.61 26.42
CA GLY A 253 9.48 22.00 27.52
C GLY A 253 10.41 20.89 28.02
N ALA A 254 10.38 19.69 27.47
CA ALA A 254 11.28 18.59 27.77
C ALA A 254 12.38 18.44 26.70
N LEU A 255 13.61 18.14 27.11
CA LEU A 255 14.67 17.77 26.19
C LEU A 255 14.55 16.28 25.84
N VAL A 256 14.36 15.99 24.57
CA VAL A 256 14.33 14.64 24.00
C VAL A 256 15.63 14.39 23.26
N LYS A 257 16.41 13.42 23.71
CA LYS A 257 17.68 13.02 23.09
C LYS A 257 17.41 12.17 21.87
N VAL A 258 17.79 12.64 20.70
CA VAL A 258 17.66 11.96 19.41
C VAL A 258 18.84 12.37 18.54
N ASP A 259 19.09 11.62 17.48
CA ASP A 259 20.10 12.02 16.50
C ASP A 259 19.66 13.29 15.77
N THR A 260 20.50 14.31 15.82
CA THR A 260 20.29 15.61 15.17
C THR A 260 21.42 15.96 14.20
N ALA A 261 22.23 14.97 13.77
CA ALA A 261 23.47 15.20 13.01
C ALA A 261 23.26 16.01 11.70
N GLU A 262 22.09 15.89 11.09
CA GLU A 262 21.76 16.59 9.85
C GLU A 262 20.91 17.86 10.07
N ALA A 263 20.56 18.20 11.31
CA ALA A 263 19.63 19.28 11.61
C ALA A 263 20.35 20.53 12.12
N VAL A 264 19.84 21.71 11.71
CA VAL A 264 20.37 23.01 12.13
C VAL A 264 19.80 23.39 13.50
N ALA A 265 20.68 23.74 14.45
CA ALA A 265 20.26 24.19 15.78
C ALA A 265 19.33 25.42 15.67
N GLY A 266 18.23 25.42 16.43
CA GLY A 266 17.17 26.43 16.39
C GLY A 266 16.13 26.20 15.28
N ALA A 267 16.32 25.25 14.37
CA ALA A 267 15.33 24.94 13.34
C ALA A 267 14.09 24.26 13.93
N ARG A 268 12.93 24.52 13.34
CA ARG A 268 11.72 23.72 13.58
C ARG A 268 11.78 22.43 12.79
N ALA A 269 11.38 21.34 13.41
CA ALA A 269 11.34 20.01 12.82
C ALA A 269 10.16 19.23 13.38
N THR A 270 9.91 18.05 12.85
CA THR A 270 8.89 17.12 13.35
C THR A 270 9.57 15.84 13.82
N LEU A 271 9.39 15.48 15.08
CA LEU A 271 9.85 14.22 15.63
C LEU A 271 8.81 13.14 15.32
N CYS A 272 9.19 12.17 14.51
CA CYS A 272 8.37 11.04 14.13
C CYS A 272 8.68 9.85 15.04
N VAL A 273 7.66 9.36 15.76
CA VAL A 273 7.78 8.19 16.66
C VAL A 273 6.60 7.25 16.45
N ARG A 274 6.88 5.96 16.30
CA ARG A 274 5.82 4.95 16.16
C ARG A 274 5.13 4.70 17.50
N PRO A 275 3.77 4.59 17.56
CA PRO A 275 3.07 4.42 18.83
C PRO A 275 3.51 3.20 19.67
N HIS A 276 3.92 2.10 19.03
CA HIS A 276 4.39 0.90 19.72
C HIS A 276 5.83 1.03 20.29
N LEU A 277 6.56 2.08 19.91
CA LEU A 277 7.88 2.41 20.43
C LEU A 277 7.81 3.44 21.58
N VAL A 278 6.61 3.94 21.89
CA VAL A 278 6.33 4.76 23.06
C VAL A 278 5.92 3.88 24.21
N GLY A 279 6.77 3.76 25.23
CA GLY A 279 6.51 2.96 26.43
C GLY A 279 5.81 3.76 27.53
N LEU A 280 5.23 3.05 28.50
CA LEU A 280 4.61 3.59 29.71
C LEU A 280 5.52 3.35 30.92
N GLY A 281 5.73 4.38 31.73
CA GLY A 281 6.58 4.34 32.93
C GLY A 281 7.96 4.97 32.74
N ALA A 282 8.91 4.62 33.60
CA ALA A 282 10.25 5.16 33.58
C ALA A 282 11.08 4.59 32.41
N GLY A 283 11.89 5.42 31.79
CA GLY A 283 12.77 5.06 30.68
C GLY A 283 13.56 6.26 30.18
N PRO A 284 14.26 6.14 29.04
CA PRO A 284 14.91 7.30 28.41
C PRO A 284 13.87 8.27 27.85
N ASN A 285 14.24 9.54 27.70
CA ASN A 285 13.39 10.59 27.11
C ASN A 285 11.96 10.60 27.69
N GLN A 286 11.86 10.87 29.00
CA GLN A 286 10.56 10.87 29.68
C GLN A 286 9.71 12.08 29.29
N LEU A 287 8.43 11.80 29.05
CA LEU A 287 7.40 12.80 28.76
C LEU A 287 6.24 12.58 29.75
N THR A 288 5.95 13.58 30.56
CA THR A 288 4.79 13.52 31.49
C THR A 288 3.56 14.11 30.84
N GLY A 289 2.44 13.43 30.95
CA GLY A 289 1.19 13.88 30.36
C GLY A 289 -0.03 13.27 31.02
N VAL A 290 -1.21 13.72 30.60
CA VAL A 290 -2.50 13.31 31.14
C VAL A 290 -3.24 12.42 30.15
N VAL A 291 -3.69 11.26 30.60
CA VAL A 291 -4.46 10.32 29.77
C VAL A 291 -5.80 10.94 29.36
N ARG A 292 -6.00 11.11 28.07
CA ARG A 292 -7.25 11.59 27.48
C ARG A 292 -8.23 10.45 27.17
N GLU A 293 -7.69 9.36 26.62
CA GLU A 293 -8.48 8.22 26.18
C GLU A 293 -7.65 6.94 26.21
N ILE A 294 -8.31 5.81 26.46
CA ILE A 294 -7.71 4.48 26.40
C ILE A 294 -8.64 3.59 25.58
N GLN A 295 -8.06 2.94 24.60
CA GLN A 295 -8.75 1.97 23.76
C GLN A 295 -8.13 0.58 23.97
N TRP A 296 -8.93 -0.38 24.44
CA TRP A 296 -8.51 -1.78 24.44
C TRP A 296 -8.62 -2.36 23.01
N ARG A 297 -7.55 -2.98 22.55
CA ARG A 297 -7.44 -3.57 21.22
C ARG A 297 -7.09 -5.06 21.25
N GLY A 298 -7.61 -5.77 22.24
CA GLY A 298 -7.28 -7.16 22.48
C GLY A 298 -5.91 -7.31 23.15
N ALA A 299 -4.89 -7.70 22.41
CA ALA A 299 -3.54 -7.90 22.94
C ALA A 299 -2.81 -6.59 23.35
N THR A 300 -3.37 -5.44 23.06
CA THR A 300 -2.76 -4.12 23.32
C THR A 300 -3.78 -3.12 23.83
N HIS A 301 -3.27 -2.10 24.54
CA HIS A 301 -4.00 -0.86 24.81
C HIS A 301 -3.37 0.27 23.99
N ARG A 302 -4.19 1.06 23.29
CA ARG A 302 -3.78 2.36 22.76
C ARG A 302 -4.17 3.44 23.73
N LEU A 303 -3.18 4.18 24.22
CA LEU A 303 -3.35 5.35 25.04
C LEU A 303 -3.20 6.61 24.17
N TYR A 304 -4.05 7.59 24.42
CA TYR A 304 -3.92 8.96 23.94
C TYR A 304 -3.59 9.83 25.15
N VAL A 305 -2.35 10.34 25.19
CA VAL A 305 -1.83 11.10 26.32
C VAL A 305 -1.56 12.52 25.88
N LYS A 306 -2.13 13.50 26.57
CA LYS A 306 -1.87 14.91 26.32
C LYS A 306 -0.58 15.31 27.02
N VAL A 307 0.46 15.65 26.23
CA VAL A 307 1.75 16.16 26.68
C VAL A 307 1.87 17.62 26.24
N GLY A 308 1.80 18.55 27.19
CA GLY A 308 1.62 19.97 26.85
C GLY A 308 0.34 20.19 26.06
N GLU A 309 0.44 20.77 24.87
CA GLU A 309 -0.71 20.98 23.95
C GLU A 309 -0.89 19.85 22.93
N HIS A 310 -0.03 18.83 22.92
CA HIS A 310 0.01 17.79 21.88
C HIS A 310 -0.54 16.46 22.39
N ASP A 311 -1.16 15.70 21.50
CA ASP A 311 -1.57 14.32 21.77
C ASP A 311 -0.48 13.35 21.33
N VAL A 312 -0.05 12.47 22.24
CA VAL A 312 0.92 11.39 22.00
C VAL A 312 0.21 10.06 22.11
N MET A 313 0.31 9.23 21.09
CA MET A 313 -0.23 7.87 21.08
C MET A 313 0.84 6.89 21.57
N ALA A 314 0.45 5.96 22.44
CA ALA A 314 1.26 4.84 22.86
C ALA A 314 0.49 3.53 22.70
N ASP A 315 1.05 2.57 21.96
CA ASP A 315 0.52 1.20 21.86
C ASP A 315 1.33 0.30 22.80
N VAL A 316 0.76 -0.02 23.94
CA VAL A 316 1.39 -0.85 24.97
C VAL A 316 0.76 -2.23 25.01
N SER A 317 1.50 -3.23 25.46
CA SER A 317 0.96 -4.57 25.72
C SER A 317 -0.24 -4.49 26.67
N GLU A 318 -1.08 -5.51 26.67
CA GLU A 318 -2.25 -5.56 27.55
C GLU A 318 -1.85 -5.27 29.02
N LEU A 319 -2.48 -4.23 29.58
CA LEU A 319 -2.28 -3.82 30.96
C LEU A 319 -3.33 -4.45 31.87
N ARG A 320 -2.91 -5.10 32.95
CA ARG A 320 -3.85 -5.65 33.97
C ARG A 320 -4.60 -4.52 34.69
N ASN A 321 -3.94 -3.40 34.93
CA ASN A 321 -4.49 -2.21 35.56
C ASN A 321 -4.18 -0.99 34.67
N PRO A 322 -4.96 -0.73 33.62
CA PRO A 322 -4.73 0.43 32.76
C PRO A 322 -4.98 1.73 33.53
N PRO A 323 -4.22 2.79 33.24
CA PRO A 323 -4.44 4.10 33.86
C PRO A 323 -5.83 4.62 33.47
N ARG A 324 -6.39 5.50 34.33
CA ARG A 324 -7.73 6.08 34.08
C ARG A 324 -7.63 7.38 33.28
N ARG A 325 -8.71 7.71 32.60
CA ARG A 325 -8.83 9.03 31.97
C ARG A 325 -8.66 10.13 33.02
N GLY A 326 -7.82 11.13 32.74
CA GLY A 326 -7.47 12.21 33.64
C GLY A 326 -6.27 11.89 34.57
N GLU A 327 -5.77 10.65 34.56
CA GLU A 327 -4.61 10.26 35.34
C GLU A 327 -3.31 10.74 34.66
N GLU A 328 -2.38 11.22 35.48
CA GLU A 328 -1.04 11.59 35.00
C GLU A 328 -0.19 10.35 34.80
N VAL A 329 0.48 10.27 33.67
CA VAL A 329 1.37 9.15 33.32
C VAL A 329 2.68 9.65 32.74
N THR A 330 3.72 8.84 32.92
CA THR A 330 5.00 9.07 32.26
C THR A 330 5.11 8.15 31.06
N LEU A 331 5.35 8.74 29.90
CA LEU A 331 5.74 8.03 28.67
C LEU A 331 7.26 8.08 28.51
N HIS A 332 7.83 7.13 27.80
CA HIS A 332 9.25 7.16 27.43
C HIS A 332 9.46 6.65 26.01
N LEU A 333 10.55 7.07 25.38
CA LEU A 333 10.98 6.58 24.07
C LEU A 333 12.52 6.49 24.03
N ALA A 334 13.04 5.49 23.34
CA ALA A 334 14.48 5.39 23.14
C ALA A 334 14.95 6.40 22.09
N PRO A 335 16.18 6.93 22.20
CA PRO A 335 16.73 7.88 21.23
C PRO A 335 16.70 7.37 19.79
N ASP A 336 16.97 6.08 19.58
CA ASP A 336 17.05 5.43 18.26
C ASP A 336 15.66 5.07 17.68
N ASP A 337 14.59 5.22 18.47
CA ASP A 337 13.21 4.90 18.05
C ASP A 337 12.50 6.09 17.40
N ALA A 338 13.16 7.24 17.34
CA ALA A 338 12.62 8.47 16.78
C ALA A 338 13.42 8.94 15.56
N VAL A 339 12.70 9.43 14.56
CA VAL A 339 13.27 10.00 13.34
C VAL A 339 12.91 11.48 13.27
N LEU A 340 13.92 12.32 12.99
CA LEU A 340 13.69 13.75 12.80
C LEU A 340 13.37 14.03 11.33
N LEU A 341 12.20 14.57 11.09
CA LEU A 341 11.75 15.00 9.77
C LEU A 341 11.91 16.52 9.63
N PRO A 342 12.32 17.05 8.47
CA PRO A 342 12.25 18.49 8.24
C PRO A 342 10.81 18.95 8.43
N ALA A 343 10.61 20.15 9.02
CA ALA A 343 9.28 20.71 9.18
C ALA A 343 8.59 20.73 7.82
N GLY A 344 7.42 20.10 7.72
CA GLY A 344 6.67 20.05 6.50
C GLY A 344 6.37 21.47 6.02
N VAL A 345 6.65 21.74 4.76
CA VAL A 345 6.11 22.95 4.12
C VAL A 345 4.60 22.73 4.06
N SER A 346 3.87 23.36 4.97
CA SER A 346 2.41 23.39 4.94
C SER A 346 1.99 24.03 3.62
N HIS A 347 1.69 23.21 2.63
CA HIS A 347 0.98 23.67 1.44
C HIS A 347 -0.46 23.95 1.89
N GLY A 348 -0.73 25.24 2.17
CA GLY A 348 -2.06 25.77 2.44
C GLY A 348 -3.03 25.57 1.28
#